data_971c1ff0fda0fa1008ec984c17351eca
#
_entry.id   971c1ff0fda0fa1008ec984c17351eca
#
_cell.length_a   1.000
_cell.length_b   1.000
_cell.length_c   1.000
_cell.angle_alpha   90.00
_cell.angle_beta   90.00
_cell.angle_gamma   90.00
#
_symmetry.space_group_name_H-M   'P 1'
#
loop_
_entity.id
_entity.type
_entity.pdbx_description
1 polymer ?
#
loop_
_entity_poly.entity_id
_entity_poly.type
_entity_poly.pdbx_seq_one_letter_code
_entity_poly.pdbx_strand_id
1 'polypeptide(L)'
;MKKKGLSPVITTVILIALVIAIIAVVFFWFRGMVEEGVTKFGKNIQLVCEDVSFDASYDSGTLNIVNQGNIPLYTLNVKSSSGGIYTTKEINDFSGVEWPTAGLKQGATFSEQIELSGEVELIPILIGTSRTGKKTFVCGGEYGKKISI
;
A
#
# COMPACT_ATOMS: atom_id res chain seq x y z
N MET A 1 31.73 -23.49 -54.54
CA MET A 1 30.91 -22.44 -53.90
C MET A 1 31.85 -21.53 -53.10
N LYS A 2 32.10 -20.29 -53.53
CA LYS A 2 32.90 -19.31 -52.78
C LYS A 2 32.04 -18.81 -51.61
N LYS A 3 32.35 -19.24 -50.38
CA LYS A 3 31.78 -18.62 -49.15
C LYS A 3 32.32 -17.19 -49.06
N LYS A 4 31.51 -16.21 -49.44
CA LYS A 4 31.81 -14.81 -49.16
C LYS A 4 31.67 -14.59 -47.66
N GLY A 5 32.80 -14.58 -46.94
CA GLY A 5 32.83 -14.18 -45.55
C GLY A 5 32.39 -12.72 -45.40
N LEU A 6 31.56 -12.44 -44.41
CA LEU A 6 31.19 -11.07 -44.04
C LEU A 6 32.47 -10.31 -43.66
N SER A 7 32.66 -9.10 -44.18
CA SER A 7 33.78 -8.25 -43.80
C SER A 7 33.76 -8.02 -42.30
N PRO A 8 34.90 -8.08 -41.59
CA PRO A 8 34.95 -7.80 -40.15
C PRO A 8 34.31 -6.49 -39.77
N VAL A 9 34.36 -5.48 -40.60
CA VAL A 9 33.73 -4.16 -40.40
C VAL A 9 32.21 -4.27 -40.40
N ILE A 10 31.63 -5.04 -41.30
CA ILE A 10 30.16 -5.24 -41.34
C ILE A 10 29.69 -5.98 -40.09
N THR A 11 30.46 -6.96 -39.63
CA THR A 11 30.12 -7.72 -38.42
C THR A 11 30.12 -6.80 -37.16
N THR A 12 31.11 -5.92 -37.05
CA THR A 12 31.17 -4.99 -35.91
C THR A 12 30.04 -3.98 -35.93
N VAL A 13 29.67 -3.45 -37.08
CA VAL A 13 28.54 -2.49 -37.22
C VAL A 13 27.22 -3.15 -36.85
N ILE A 14 26.99 -4.39 -37.33
CA ILE A 14 25.77 -5.13 -36.99
C ILE A 14 25.72 -5.44 -35.48
N LEU A 15 26.84 -5.78 -34.87
CA LEU A 15 26.92 -6.07 -33.43
C LEU A 15 26.61 -4.83 -32.59
N ILE A 16 27.16 -3.67 -32.95
CA ILE A 16 26.86 -2.39 -32.31
C ILE A 16 25.38 -2.04 -32.45
N ALA A 17 24.82 -2.17 -33.65
CA ALA A 17 23.40 -1.89 -33.88
C ALA A 17 22.48 -2.79 -33.04
N LEU A 18 22.83 -4.06 -32.91
CA LEU A 18 22.08 -5.02 -32.11
C LEU A 18 22.14 -4.68 -30.61
N VAL A 19 23.29 -4.29 -30.11
CA VAL A 19 23.47 -3.87 -28.71
C VAL A 19 22.63 -2.62 -28.41
N ILE A 20 22.65 -1.62 -29.29
CA ILE A 20 21.82 -0.42 -29.13
C ILE A 20 20.34 -0.77 -29.13
N ALA A 21 19.90 -1.66 -30.01
CA ALA A 21 18.50 -2.11 -30.06
C ALA A 21 18.07 -2.80 -28.75
N ILE A 22 18.92 -3.67 -28.21
CA ILE A 22 18.63 -4.35 -26.93
C ILE A 22 18.57 -3.33 -25.79
N ILE A 23 19.51 -2.39 -25.71
CA ILE A 23 19.50 -1.35 -24.68
C ILE A 23 18.23 -0.53 -24.76
N ALA A 24 17.78 -0.16 -25.96
CA ALA A 24 16.54 0.60 -26.13
C ALA A 24 15.32 -0.19 -25.63
N VAL A 25 15.20 -1.46 -26.00
CA VAL A 25 14.08 -2.32 -25.56
C VAL A 25 14.09 -2.47 -24.04
N VAL A 26 15.25 -2.74 -23.43
CA VAL A 26 15.39 -2.87 -21.98
C VAL A 26 15.04 -1.55 -21.29
N PHE A 27 15.46 -0.42 -21.84
CA PHE A 27 15.15 0.90 -21.28
C PHE A 27 13.65 1.21 -21.30
N PHE A 28 12.95 0.92 -22.40
CA PHE A 28 11.51 1.10 -22.49
C PHE A 28 10.77 0.16 -21.54
N TRP A 29 11.23 -1.08 -21.41
CA TRP A 29 10.64 -2.04 -20.49
C TRP A 29 10.84 -1.62 -19.01
N PHE A 30 12.05 -1.16 -18.67
CA PHE A 30 12.39 -0.68 -17.32
C PHE A 30 11.57 0.57 -16.93
N ARG A 31 11.32 1.46 -17.88
CA ARG A 31 10.47 2.64 -17.65
C ARG A 31 9.03 2.29 -17.28
N GLY A 32 8.50 1.19 -17.81
CA GLY A 32 7.17 0.69 -17.45
C GLY A 32 7.12 -0.02 -16.09
N MET A 33 8.26 -0.54 -15.62
CA MET A 33 8.38 -1.24 -14.35
C MET A 33 8.67 -0.33 -13.15
N VAL A 34 9.12 0.89 -13.36
CA VAL A 34 9.24 1.85 -12.26
C VAL A 34 7.85 2.15 -11.77
N GLU A 35 7.40 1.39 -10.77
CA GLU A 35 6.17 1.64 -10.07
C GLU A 35 6.12 3.10 -9.63
N GLU A 36 5.01 3.72 -9.94
CA GLU A 36 4.75 5.10 -9.55
C GLU A 36 4.81 5.19 -8.03
N GLY A 37 5.91 5.69 -7.49
CA GLY A 37 6.10 5.82 -6.05
C GLY A 37 4.99 6.71 -5.46
N VAL A 38 4.19 6.14 -4.58
CA VAL A 38 3.22 6.90 -3.79
C VAL A 38 3.97 7.60 -2.68
N THR A 39 3.83 8.92 -2.61
CA THR A 39 4.47 9.74 -1.59
C THR A 39 3.45 10.39 -0.68
N LYS A 40 3.82 10.60 0.58
CA LYS A 40 3.08 11.37 1.56
C LYS A 40 4.04 12.23 2.35
N PHE A 41 3.75 13.52 2.47
CA PHE A 41 4.65 14.48 3.11
C PHE A 41 6.07 14.51 2.54
N GLY A 42 6.22 14.27 1.22
CA GLY A 42 7.52 14.24 0.55
C GLY A 42 8.36 12.98 0.81
N LYS A 43 7.85 12.00 1.54
CA LYS A 43 8.49 10.70 1.79
C LYS A 43 7.74 9.59 1.08
N ASN A 44 8.42 8.47 0.82
CA ASN A 44 7.74 7.26 0.38
C ASN A 44 6.70 6.85 1.43
N ILE A 45 5.47 6.54 0.99
CA ILE A 45 4.36 6.25 1.88
C ILE A 45 4.62 5.02 2.78
N GLN A 46 5.45 4.08 2.35
CA GLN A 46 5.86 2.94 3.18
C GLN A 46 6.61 3.39 4.43
N LEU A 47 7.51 4.39 4.31
CA LEU A 47 8.23 4.96 5.45
C LEU A 47 7.30 5.75 6.37
N VAL A 48 6.22 6.30 5.83
CA VAL A 48 5.21 7.00 6.63
C VAL A 48 4.39 6.03 7.49
N CYS A 49 4.24 4.77 7.06
CA CYS A 49 3.60 3.74 7.88
C CYS A 49 4.33 3.48 9.21
N GLU A 50 5.66 3.66 9.25
CA GLU A 50 6.47 3.53 10.47
C GLU A 50 6.13 4.63 11.51
N ASP A 51 5.69 5.79 11.03
CA ASP A 51 5.33 6.92 11.87
C ASP A 51 3.85 6.89 12.33
N VAL A 52 3.08 5.89 11.89
CA VAL A 52 1.68 5.72 12.29
C VAL A 52 1.61 5.24 13.74
N SER A 53 0.83 5.93 14.54
CA SER A 53 0.58 5.57 15.94
C SER A 53 -0.89 5.76 16.27
N PHE A 54 -1.58 4.68 16.57
CA PHE A 54 -2.96 4.70 17.01
C PHE A 54 -3.19 3.61 18.05
N ASP A 55 -4.20 3.80 18.87
CA ASP A 55 -4.65 2.78 19.81
C ASP A 55 -6.08 2.39 19.50
N ALA A 56 -6.42 1.15 19.84
CA ALA A 56 -7.74 0.60 19.62
C ALA A 56 -8.14 -0.31 20.77
N SER A 57 -9.39 -0.20 21.17
CA SER A 57 -10.01 -1.07 22.17
C SER A 57 -11.41 -1.48 21.71
N TYR A 58 -11.81 -2.65 22.13
CA TYR A 58 -13.15 -3.17 21.88
C TYR A 58 -13.78 -3.55 23.21
N ASP A 59 -14.92 -2.95 23.49
CA ASP A 59 -15.67 -3.23 24.70
C ASP A 59 -17.18 -3.20 24.44
N SER A 60 -17.85 -4.24 24.89
CA SER A 60 -19.32 -4.36 24.84
C SER A 60 -19.93 -4.09 23.45
N GLY A 61 -19.25 -4.55 22.39
CA GLY A 61 -19.69 -4.36 21.00
C GLY A 61 -19.30 -3.03 20.38
N THR A 62 -18.55 -2.18 21.11
CA THR A 62 -18.10 -0.88 20.64
C THR A 62 -16.61 -0.90 20.33
N LEU A 63 -16.24 -0.54 19.12
CA LEU A 63 -14.86 -0.34 18.70
C LEU A 63 -14.49 1.13 18.91
N ASN A 64 -13.48 1.36 19.73
CA ASN A 64 -12.90 2.67 19.96
C ASN A 64 -11.51 2.73 19.35
N ILE A 65 -11.23 3.76 18.56
CA ILE A 65 -9.94 3.99 17.94
C ILE A 65 -9.52 5.42 18.20
N VAL A 66 -8.29 5.61 18.64
CA VAL A 66 -7.71 6.93 18.91
C VAL A 66 -6.43 7.08 18.09
N ASN A 67 -6.37 8.09 17.24
CA ASN A 67 -5.14 8.42 16.54
C ASN A 67 -4.23 9.23 17.45
N GLN A 68 -3.19 8.61 17.99
CA GLN A 68 -2.20 9.23 18.87
C GLN A 68 -1.05 9.88 18.11
N GLY A 69 -0.88 9.50 16.84
CA GLY A 69 0.18 10.01 15.96
C GLY A 69 -0.22 11.23 15.15
N ASN A 70 0.76 11.80 14.45
CA ASN A 70 0.57 12.96 13.56
C ASN A 70 0.15 12.54 12.14
N ILE A 71 0.13 11.25 11.83
CA ILE A 71 -0.26 10.77 10.53
C ILE A 71 -1.77 10.51 10.52
N PRO A 72 -2.56 11.22 9.69
CA PRO A 72 -3.99 10.95 9.58
C PRO A 72 -4.24 9.56 9.00
N LEU A 73 -5.09 8.78 9.64
CA LEU A 73 -5.56 7.49 9.13
C LEU A 73 -6.68 7.74 8.12
N TYR A 74 -6.45 7.41 6.86
CA TYR A 74 -7.48 7.59 5.84
C TYR A 74 -8.67 6.65 6.08
N THR A 75 -8.38 5.37 6.30
CA THR A 75 -9.33 4.34 6.71
C THR A 75 -8.57 3.17 7.34
N LEU A 76 -9.25 2.11 7.73
CA LEU A 76 -8.66 0.90 8.30
C LEU A 76 -9.21 -0.35 7.62
N ASN A 77 -8.34 -1.32 7.42
CA ASN A 77 -8.75 -2.70 7.16
C ASN A 77 -8.91 -3.43 8.49
N VAL A 78 -10.03 -4.07 8.65
CA VAL A 78 -10.37 -4.95 9.77
C VAL A 78 -10.17 -6.39 9.30
N LYS A 79 -9.10 -7.01 9.75
CA LYS A 79 -8.80 -8.41 9.48
C LYS A 79 -9.22 -9.23 10.67
N SER A 80 -10.23 -10.07 10.52
CA SER A 80 -10.74 -10.96 11.55
C SER A 80 -10.32 -12.40 11.28
N SER A 81 -10.00 -13.12 12.33
CA SER A 81 -9.70 -14.55 12.29
C SER A 81 -10.64 -15.31 13.20
N SER A 82 -11.42 -16.21 12.62
CA SER A 82 -12.31 -17.09 13.36
C SER A 82 -12.23 -18.50 12.78
N GLY A 83 -11.90 -19.48 13.63
CA GLY A 83 -11.83 -20.89 13.21
C GLY A 83 -10.81 -21.18 12.09
N GLY A 84 -9.73 -20.38 11.98
CA GLY A 84 -8.72 -20.54 10.93
C GLY A 84 -9.09 -19.87 9.59
N ILE A 85 -10.23 -19.22 9.50
CA ILE A 85 -10.66 -18.44 8.35
C ILE A 85 -10.31 -16.97 8.59
N TYR A 86 -9.62 -16.36 7.64
CA TYR A 86 -9.27 -14.93 7.67
C TYR A 86 -10.22 -14.18 6.75
N THR A 87 -10.84 -13.14 7.27
CA THR A 87 -11.66 -12.22 6.49
C THR A 87 -11.13 -10.80 6.67
N THR A 88 -10.92 -10.09 5.58
CA THR A 88 -10.51 -8.69 5.61
C THR A 88 -11.60 -7.83 4.99
N LYS A 89 -12.08 -6.85 5.72
CA LYS A 89 -13.05 -5.85 5.27
C LYS A 89 -12.56 -4.46 5.62
N GLU A 90 -12.88 -3.49 4.78
CA GLU A 90 -12.66 -2.10 5.16
C GLU A 90 -13.68 -1.69 6.24
N ILE A 91 -13.30 -0.80 7.14
CA ILE A 91 -14.17 -0.39 8.25
C ILE A 91 -15.51 0.21 7.77
N ASN A 92 -15.51 0.84 6.59
CA ASN A 92 -16.71 1.37 5.96
C ASN A 92 -17.68 0.30 5.41
N ASP A 93 -17.22 -0.95 5.27
CA ASP A 93 -18.04 -2.06 4.76
C ASP A 93 -18.92 -2.68 5.87
N PHE A 94 -18.77 -2.23 7.10
CA PHE A 94 -19.61 -2.66 8.19
C PHE A 94 -20.90 -1.83 8.26
N SER A 95 -22.02 -2.51 8.42
CA SER A 95 -23.35 -1.87 8.47
C SER A 95 -23.46 -0.90 9.65
N GLY A 96 -23.90 0.33 9.37
CA GLY A 96 -24.11 1.35 10.39
C GLY A 96 -22.85 2.06 10.88
N VAL A 97 -21.72 1.82 10.22
CA VAL A 97 -20.43 2.46 10.54
C VAL A 97 -20.18 3.64 9.61
N GLU A 98 -19.88 4.80 10.17
CA GLU A 98 -19.51 6.00 9.42
C GLU A 98 -18.08 6.42 9.78
N TRP A 99 -17.11 6.04 8.95
CA TRP A 99 -15.75 6.53 9.10
C TRP A 99 -15.63 7.98 8.58
N PRO A 100 -14.90 8.87 9.28
CA PRO A 100 -14.72 10.25 8.83
C PRO A 100 -14.15 10.33 7.40
N THR A 101 -14.83 11.01 6.49
CA THR A 101 -14.43 11.15 5.08
C THR A 101 -13.06 11.80 4.88
N ALA A 102 -12.66 12.66 5.83
CA ALA A 102 -11.32 13.27 5.85
C ALA A 102 -10.25 12.39 6.53
N GLY A 103 -10.61 11.18 6.95
CA GLY A 103 -9.78 10.31 7.78
C GLY A 103 -9.74 10.73 9.24
N LEU A 104 -9.21 9.86 10.09
CA LEU A 104 -9.05 10.11 11.52
C LEU A 104 -7.78 10.92 11.75
N LYS A 105 -7.92 12.20 12.06
CA LYS A 105 -6.82 13.15 12.29
C LYS A 105 -6.14 12.89 13.64
N GLN A 106 -4.99 13.52 13.84
CA GLN A 106 -4.28 13.49 15.12
C GLN A 106 -5.20 13.88 16.29
N GLY A 107 -5.19 13.05 17.34
CA GLY A 107 -5.99 13.25 18.54
C GLY A 107 -7.48 12.99 18.38
N ALA A 108 -7.93 12.65 17.17
CA ALA A 108 -9.32 12.31 16.93
C ALA A 108 -9.62 10.88 17.39
N THR A 109 -10.85 10.68 17.84
CA THR A 109 -11.37 9.37 18.28
C THR A 109 -12.54 8.96 17.40
N PHE A 110 -12.54 7.69 17.03
CA PHE A 110 -13.65 6.99 16.39
C PHE A 110 -14.26 6.04 17.42
N SER A 111 -15.58 5.99 17.51
CA SER A 111 -16.28 5.11 18.46
C SER A 111 -17.63 4.72 17.85
N GLU A 112 -17.72 3.46 17.42
CA GLU A 112 -18.93 2.92 16.78
C GLU A 112 -19.20 1.49 17.21
N GLN A 113 -20.47 1.09 17.18
CA GLN A 113 -20.89 -0.28 17.42
C GLN A 113 -20.62 -1.11 16.17
N ILE A 114 -19.76 -2.12 16.30
CA ILE A 114 -19.38 -3.02 15.23
C ILE A 114 -19.39 -4.46 15.78
N GLU A 115 -20.06 -5.37 15.10
CA GLU A 115 -19.99 -6.79 15.45
C GLU A 115 -18.69 -7.38 14.93
N LEU A 116 -17.77 -7.62 15.86
CA LEU A 116 -16.49 -8.26 15.61
C LEU A 116 -16.44 -9.59 16.38
N SER A 117 -15.70 -10.57 15.86
CA SER A 117 -15.53 -11.88 16.50
C SER A 117 -14.12 -12.42 16.27
N GLY A 118 -13.59 -13.10 17.27
CA GLY A 118 -12.29 -13.76 17.21
C GLY A 118 -11.11 -12.80 17.42
N GLU A 119 -9.98 -13.14 16.86
CA GLU A 119 -8.82 -12.22 16.81
C GLU A 119 -9.02 -11.20 15.70
N VAL A 120 -8.91 -9.94 16.03
CA VAL A 120 -9.04 -8.85 15.08
C VAL A 120 -7.75 -8.05 15.01
N GLU A 121 -7.30 -7.80 13.80
CA GLU A 121 -6.15 -6.95 13.49
C GLU A 121 -6.62 -5.75 12.65
N LEU A 122 -6.38 -4.56 13.15
CA LEU A 122 -6.68 -3.30 12.48
C LEU A 122 -5.43 -2.84 11.73
N ILE A 123 -5.51 -2.76 10.41
CA ILE A 123 -4.39 -2.39 9.54
C ILE A 123 -4.66 -1.00 8.96
N PRO A 124 -3.78 -0.02 9.19
CA PRO A 124 -3.99 1.35 8.72
C PRO A 124 -3.85 1.46 7.20
N ILE A 125 -4.73 2.26 6.61
CA ILE A 125 -4.69 2.67 5.21
C ILE A 125 -4.44 4.18 5.17
N LEU A 126 -3.42 4.56 4.44
CA LEU A 126 -3.03 5.94 4.24
C LEU A 126 -3.42 6.41 2.84
N ILE A 127 -3.57 7.70 2.66
CA ILE A 127 -3.71 8.32 1.36
C ILE A 127 -2.46 9.13 1.05
N GLY A 128 -1.89 8.91 -0.11
CA GLY A 128 -0.72 9.62 -0.60
C GLY A 128 -0.97 10.25 -1.97
N THR A 129 0.04 10.89 -2.49
CA THR A 129 0.02 11.51 -3.82
C THR A 129 0.98 10.78 -4.74
N SER A 130 0.54 10.49 -5.95
CA SER A 130 1.34 9.95 -7.04
C SER A 130 1.29 10.89 -8.23
N ARG A 131 2.00 10.57 -9.31
CA ARG A 131 1.94 11.33 -10.57
C ARG A 131 0.53 11.38 -11.18
N THR A 132 -0.26 10.33 -10.98
CA THR A 132 -1.62 10.19 -11.51
C THR A 132 -2.70 10.70 -10.56
N GLY A 133 -2.34 11.14 -9.35
CA GLY A 133 -3.26 11.70 -8.37
C GLY A 133 -3.15 11.06 -6.98
N LYS A 134 -4.20 11.14 -6.22
CA LYS A 134 -4.27 10.53 -4.88
C LYS A 134 -4.43 9.02 -5.00
N LYS A 135 -3.63 8.28 -4.22
CA LYS A 135 -3.72 6.82 -4.11
C LYS A 135 -3.73 6.39 -2.65
N THR A 136 -4.52 5.38 -2.36
CA THR A 136 -4.51 4.73 -1.05
C THR A 136 -3.36 3.71 -0.97
N PHE A 137 -2.82 3.54 0.22
CA PHE A 137 -1.77 2.58 0.51
C PHE A 137 -2.11 1.85 1.81
N VAL A 138 -2.16 0.53 1.75
CA VAL A 138 -2.37 -0.32 2.92
C VAL A 138 -1.01 -0.57 3.57
N CYS A 139 -0.86 -0.16 4.82
CA CYS A 139 0.35 -0.44 5.58
C CYS A 139 0.48 -1.95 5.87
N GLY A 140 1.69 -2.40 6.18
CA GLY A 140 1.90 -3.79 6.58
C GLY A 140 1.20 -4.11 7.91
N GLY A 141 0.91 -5.40 8.13
CA GLY A 141 0.30 -5.86 9.38
C GLY A 141 1.14 -5.57 10.62
N GLU A 142 2.47 -5.41 10.45
CA GLU A 142 3.38 -5.00 11.52
C GLU A 142 3.08 -3.62 12.11
N TYR A 143 2.40 -2.76 11.35
CA TYR A 143 1.91 -1.44 11.79
C TYR A 143 0.45 -1.46 12.26
N GLY A 144 -0.17 -2.64 12.22
CA GLY A 144 -1.53 -2.88 12.68
C GLY A 144 -1.62 -3.02 14.18
N LYS A 145 -2.83 -2.86 14.71
CA LYS A 145 -3.15 -3.11 16.12
C LYS A 145 -4.01 -4.35 16.25
N LYS A 146 -3.55 -5.29 17.06
CA LYS A 146 -4.33 -6.49 17.41
C LYS A 146 -5.21 -6.20 18.63
N ILE A 147 -6.45 -6.61 18.54
CA ILE A 147 -7.42 -6.57 19.64
C ILE A 147 -8.00 -7.98 19.83
N SER A 148 -8.13 -8.38 21.08
CA SER A 148 -8.83 -9.61 21.48
C SER A 148 -10.26 -9.25 21.87
N ILE A 149 -11.20 -10.02 21.38
CA ILE A 149 -12.64 -9.85 21.62
C ILE A 149 -13.10 -10.93 22.59
#